data_e15da114dc6fb1b80f6bd0dac65c3b34
#
_entry.id   e15da114dc6fb1b80f6bd0dac65c3b34
#
_cell.length_a   1.000
_cell.length_b   1.000
_cell.length_c   1.000
_cell.angle_alpha   90.00
_cell.angle_beta   90.00
_cell.angle_gamma   90.00
#
_symmetry.space_group_name_H-M   'P 1'
#
loop_
_entity.id
_entity.type
_entity.pdbx_description
1 polymer ?
#
loop_
_entity_poly.entity_id
_entity_poly.type
_entity_poly.pdbx_seq_one_letter_code
_entity_poly.pdbx_strand_id
1 'polypeptide(L)'
;MRIAIYGGSFNPPHTGHVEAARSVYEELRPDRFLIIPANTPPHKELEENSPGPEERLEYCRLAFAGIPGAEISDMEIRREGRSYTSETVEILRREYPEAEICIVVGTDMFLSFRTWYRWQYMLDTCTIAVLSREAYDNREIEEFCAELERENRAKVIIIPHQPLPMSSTEIRERLRMGLGSELLPDAVYERIIRTNAYDAKPELSWLRTKVMPYLDARRVEHVAGVESQAVLLAMHWGEDADSAAAAGILHDITKKLSKEKQLKLCEKYGIMLDIAEVENPALLHARTGAALARELFGVSDEIYEAIRWHTTGKPDMSLLEKIIYLADYTEPTRDFDGVEKLRELCFEDLDRAMALGLRMSLEEIRGRGAEPFRDTVAAYEYYKDYE
;
A
#
# COMPACT_ATOMS: atom_id res chain seq x y z
N MET A 1 39.64 -1.91 1.59
CA MET A 1 38.23 -1.95 1.16
C MET A 1 37.37 -2.10 2.42
N ARG A 2 36.34 -1.26 2.58
CA ARG A 2 35.39 -1.32 3.69
C ARG A 2 34.04 -1.82 3.18
N ILE A 3 33.48 -2.85 3.82
CA ILE A 3 32.16 -3.41 3.51
C ILE A 3 31.28 -3.17 4.72
N ALA A 4 30.22 -2.39 4.57
CA ALA A 4 29.20 -2.23 5.59
C ALA A 4 28.03 -3.20 5.33
N ILE A 5 27.53 -3.84 6.40
CA ILE A 5 26.40 -4.78 6.37
C ILE A 5 25.28 -4.18 7.21
N TYR A 6 24.13 -3.92 6.60
CA TYR A 6 22.93 -3.53 7.30
C TYR A 6 21.87 -4.63 7.14
N GLY A 7 21.85 -5.53 8.11
CA GLY A 7 20.92 -6.65 8.18
C GLY A 7 19.62 -6.26 8.88
N GLY A 8 18.51 -6.88 8.50
CA GLY A 8 17.23 -6.68 9.17
C GLY A 8 16.13 -7.58 8.64
N SER A 9 15.02 -7.68 9.37
CA SER A 9 13.82 -8.36 8.87
C SER A 9 13.14 -7.58 7.75
N PHE A 10 13.22 -6.24 7.79
CA PHE A 10 12.59 -5.30 6.85
C PHE A 10 11.14 -5.69 6.53
N ASN A 11 10.30 -5.71 7.57
CA ASN A 11 8.95 -6.26 7.50
C ASN A 11 7.86 -5.24 7.94
N PRO A 12 7.62 -4.16 7.13
CA PRO A 12 8.36 -3.71 5.96
C PRO A 12 9.58 -2.82 6.31
N PRO A 13 10.48 -2.52 5.34
CA PRO A 13 11.40 -1.41 5.45
C PRO A 13 10.62 -0.09 5.43
N HIS A 14 10.97 0.86 6.30
CA HIS A 14 10.28 2.12 6.49
C HIS A 14 11.25 3.31 6.42
N THR A 15 10.74 4.53 6.44
CA THR A 15 11.56 5.75 6.33
C THR A 15 12.69 5.79 7.35
N GLY A 16 12.47 5.32 8.59
CA GLY A 16 13.52 5.20 9.60
C GLY A 16 14.69 4.28 9.21
N HIS A 17 14.42 3.17 8.50
CA HIS A 17 15.49 2.32 7.98
C HIS A 17 16.26 3.03 6.86
N VAL A 18 15.60 3.81 6.02
CA VAL A 18 16.24 4.57 4.94
C VAL A 18 17.14 5.67 5.50
N GLU A 19 16.64 6.42 6.50
CA GLU A 19 17.43 7.45 7.17
C GLU A 19 18.63 6.83 7.90
N ALA A 20 18.46 5.69 8.57
CA ALA A 20 19.55 4.95 9.19
C ALA A 20 20.62 4.56 8.15
N ALA A 21 20.23 4.02 7.01
CA ALA A 21 21.13 3.67 5.93
C ALA A 21 21.88 4.90 5.38
N ARG A 22 21.20 6.04 5.30
CA ARG A 22 21.83 7.32 4.89
C ARG A 22 22.91 7.75 5.89
N SER A 23 22.59 7.75 7.19
CA SER A 23 23.56 8.09 8.26
C SER A 23 24.78 7.17 8.21
N VAL A 24 24.57 5.87 8.01
CA VAL A 24 25.66 4.89 7.88
C VAL A 24 26.53 5.18 6.67
N TYR A 25 25.93 5.46 5.51
CA TYR A 25 26.71 5.76 4.30
C TYR A 25 27.52 7.05 4.46
N GLU A 26 26.96 8.08 5.05
CA GLU A 26 27.63 9.37 5.26
C GLU A 26 28.80 9.27 6.22
N GLU A 27 28.68 8.51 7.30
CA GLU A 27 29.71 8.36 8.33
C GLU A 27 30.81 7.37 7.93
N LEU A 28 30.44 6.19 7.45
CA LEU A 28 31.41 5.13 7.16
C LEU A 28 32.07 5.24 5.79
N ARG A 29 31.40 5.88 4.81
CA ARG A 29 31.83 5.93 3.41
C ARG A 29 32.33 4.58 2.90
N PRO A 30 31.52 3.51 3.01
CA PRO A 30 31.97 2.18 2.66
C PRO A 30 32.19 2.03 1.14
N ASP A 31 33.16 1.21 0.75
CA ASP A 31 33.36 0.84 -0.65
C ASP A 31 32.19 -0.02 -1.18
N ARG A 32 31.59 -0.83 -0.29
CA ARG A 32 30.36 -1.60 -0.55
C ARG A 32 29.42 -1.48 0.64
N PHE A 33 28.16 -1.19 0.36
CA PHE A 33 27.12 -1.11 1.39
C PHE A 33 26.02 -2.15 1.13
N LEU A 34 26.06 -3.25 1.87
CA LEU A 34 25.16 -4.38 1.70
C LEU A 34 23.93 -4.22 2.60
N ILE A 35 22.76 -4.10 2.01
CA ILE A 35 21.47 -4.19 2.69
C ILE A 35 20.99 -5.64 2.56
N ILE A 36 20.83 -6.35 3.68
CA ILE A 36 20.62 -7.79 3.67
C ILE A 36 19.32 -8.14 4.41
N PRO A 37 18.20 -8.35 3.70
CA PRO A 37 16.99 -8.87 4.34
C PRO A 37 17.19 -10.31 4.79
N ALA A 38 16.82 -10.58 6.05
CA ALA A 38 16.91 -11.93 6.61
C ALA A 38 15.88 -12.86 5.95
N ASN A 39 16.27 -14.10 5.67
CA ASN A 39 15.34 -15.17 5.29
C ASN A 39 14.38 -15.44 6.46
N THR A 40 14.90 -16.05 7.51
CA THR A 40 14.19 -16.28 8.77
C THR A 40 14.96 -15.57 9.89
N PRO A 41 14.44 -14.47 10.46
CA PRO A 41 15.10 -13.76 11.55
C PRO A 41 15.33 -14.67 12.76
N PRO A 42 16.54 -14.72 13.38
CA PRO A 42 16.82 -15.64 14.48
C PRO A 42 16.17 -15.26 15.81
N HIS A 43 15.85 -13.98 15.99
CA HIS A 43 15.36 -13.41 17.26
C HIS A 43 13.89 -12.98 17.21
N LYS A 44 13.19 -13.13 16.07
CA LYS A 44 11.81 -12.67 15.90
C LYS A 44 11.04 -13.63 14.98
N GLU A 45 9.89 -14.08 15.44
CA GLU A 45 8.91 -14.73 14.57
C GLU A 45 8.17 -13.64 13.77
N LEU A 46 8.00 -13.88 12.47
CA LEU A 46 7.18 -13.02 11.62
C LEU A 46 5.72 -13.42 11.78
N GLU A 47 4.81 -12.44 11.68
CA GLU A 47 3.37 -12.71 11.67
C GLU A 47 3.01 -13.59 10.46
N GLU A 48 1.97 -14.40 10.59
CA GLU A 48 1.57 -15.41 9.57
C GLU A 48 1.27 -14.77 8.20
N ASN A 49 0.70 -13.57 8.19
CA ASN A 49 0.41 -12.78 6.98
C ASN A 49 1.56 -11.88 6.52
N SER A 50 2.77 -12.04 7.08
CA SER A 50 3.94 -11.33 6.60
C SER A 50 4.36 -11.81 5.21
N PRO A 51 4.76 -10.91 4.31
CA PRO A 51 5.30 -11.30 3.01
C PRO A 51 6.52 -12.20 3.12
N GLY A 52 6.64 -13.10 2.17
CA GLY A 52 7.80 -13.99 2.07
C GLY A 52 9.12 -13.23 1.87
N PRO A 53 10.27 -13.90 2.02
CA PRO A 53 11.57 -13.27 1.93
C PRO A 53 11.84 -12.60 0.59
N GLU A 54 11.37 -13.14 -0.51
CA GLU A 54 11.51 -12.57 -1.86
C GLU A 54 10.78 -11.22 -2.00
N GLU A 55 9.57 -11.12 -1.45
CA GLU A 55 8.81 -9.87 -1.49
C GLU A 55 9.45 -8.82 -0.57
N ARG A 56 10.00 -9.22 0.58
CA ARG A 56 10.75 -8.31 1.47
C ARG A 56 12.08 -7.84 0.83
N LEU A 57 12.71 -8.67 0.01
CA LEU A 57 13.84 -8.28 -0.82
C LEU A 57 13.45 -7.20 -1.83
N GLU A 58 12.29 -7.35 -2.46
CA GLU A 58 11.78 -6.35 -3.40
C GLU A 58 11.45 -5.03 -2.69
N TYR A 59 10.85 -5.08 -1.50
CA TYR A 59 10.66 -3.89 -0.69
C TYR A 59 11.98 -3.19 -0.37
N CYS A 60 13.05 -3.94 -0.08
CA CYS A 60 14.37 -3.34 0.14
C CYS A 60 14.92 -2.68 -1.13
N ARG A 61 14.74 -3.28 -2.31
CA ARG A 61 15.12 -2.65 -3.58
C ARG A 61 14.43 -1.32 -3.78
N LEU A 62 13.12 -1.27 -3.51
CA LEU A 62 12.33 -0.04 -3.61
C LEU A 62 12.74 1.00 -2.55
N ALA A 63 12.89 0.57 -1.30
CA ALA A 63 13.18 1.47 -0.18
C ALA A 63 14.55 2.15 -0.29
N PHE A 64 15.58 1.40 -0.67
CA PHE A 64 16.97 1.86 -0.63
C PHE A 64 17.51 2.29 -2.00
N ALA A 65 16.67 2.35 -3.04
CA ALA A 65 17.07 2.76 -4.39
C ALA A 65 17.77 4.14 -4.45
N GLY A 66 17.43 5.05 -3.53
CA GLY A 66 18.02 6.39 -3.43
C GLY A 66 19.27 6.49 -2.54
N ILE A 67 19.78 5.39 -1.98
CA ILE A 67 20.98 5.40 -1.14
C ILE A 67 22.21 5.12 -2.02
N PRO A 68 23.17 6.06 -2.11
CA PRO A 68 24.37 5.86 -2.93
C PRO A 68 25.14 4.61 -2.49
N GLY A 69 25.57 3.78 -3.45
CA GLY A 69 26.37 2.60 -3.18
C GLY A 69 25.67 1.47 -2.43
N ALA A 70 24.37 1.58 -2.13
CA ALA A 70 23.61 0.50 -1.52
C ALA A 70 23.41 -0.66 -2.51
N GLU A 71 23.81 -1.84 -2.10
CA GLU A 71 23.63 -3.11 -2.82
C GLU A 71 22.66 -3.98 -2.03
N ILE A 72 21.52 -4.32 -2.63
CA ILE A 72 20.54 -5.21 -2.00
C ILE A 72 20.97 -6.65 -2.25
N SER A 73 21.32 -7.36 -1.18
CA SER A 73 21.87 -8.72 -1.26
C SER A 73 20.86 -9.77 -0.79
N ASP A 74 20.67 -10.79 -1.60
CA ASP A 74 19.82 -11.94 -1.30
C ASP A 74 20.58 -13.10 -0.64
N MET A 75 21.81 -12.86 -0.18
CA MET A 75 22.70 -13.91 0.33
C MET A 75 22.13 -14.67 1.54
N GLU A 76 21.31 -14.03 2.37
CA GLU A 76 20.65 -14.71 3.49
C GLU A 76 19.38 -15.42 3.04
N ILE A 77 18.69 -14.90 2.03
CA ILE A 77 17.49 -15.52 1.44
C ILE A 77 17.84 -16.82 0.72
N ARG A 78 18.99 -16.87 0.03
CA ARG A 78 19.47 -18.08 -0.63
C ARG A 78 19.92 -19.19 0.31
N ARG A 79 20.18 -18.85 1.59
CA ARG A 79 20.54 -19.85 2.60
C ARG A 79 19.28 -20.44 3.23
N GLU A 80 19.26 -21.73 3.40
CA GLU A 80 18.25 -22.41 4.20
C GLU A 80 18.43 -22.14 5.70
N GLY A 81 17.32 -22.08 6.42
CA GLY A 81 17.32 -21.95 7.88
C GLY A 81 17.36 -20.49 8.37
N ARG A 82 17.82 -20.32 9.61
CA ARG A 82 17.90 -19.03 10.28
C ARG A 82 19.05 -18.17 9.76
N SER A 83 18.83 -16.89 9.62
CA SER A 83 19.80 -15.91 9.12
C SER A 83 20.72 -15.41 10.23
N TYR A 84 21.82 -16.12 10.48
CA TYR A 84 22.81 -15.66 11.45
C TYR A 84 23.84 -14.73 10.81
N THR A 85 23.99 -13.52 11.34
CA THR A 85 24.95 -12.51 10.86
C THR A 85 26.40 -13.03 10.87
N SER A 86 26.79 -13.88 11.84
CA SER A 86 28.10 -14.49 11.90
C SER A 86 28.44 -15.35 10.68
N GLU A 87 27.46 -16.04 10.11
CA GLU A 87 27.64 -16.83 8.87
C GLU A 87 27.80 -15.94 7.65
N THR A 88 27.04 -14.84 7.61
CA THR A 88 27.16 -13.81 6.58
C THR A 88 28.56 -13.18 6.60
N VAL A 89 29.07 -12.85 7.79
CA VAL A 89 30.46 -12.38 7.98
C VAL A 89 31.48 -13.41 7.51
N GLU A 90 31.29 -14.68 7.84
CA GLU A 90 32.21 -15.76 7.43
C GLU A 90 32.28 -15.90 5.90
N ILE A 91 31.16 -15.80 5.20
CA ILE A 91 31.12 -15.81 3.73
C ILE A 91 31.90 -14.61 3.17
N LEU A 92 31.60 -13.40 3.65
CA LEU A 92 32.27 -12.19 3.18
C LEU A 92 33.78 -12.19 3.47
N ARG A 93 34.19 -12.77 4.60
CA ARG A 93 35.62 -12.93 4.92
C ARG A 93 36.35 -13.87 3.96
N ARG A 94 35.67 -14.92 3.49
CA ARG A 94 36.24 -15.84 2.49
C ARG A 94 36.38 -15.16 1.12
N GLU A 95 35.39 -14.36 0.74
CA GLU A 95 35.38 -13.66 -0.54
C GLU A 95 36.31 -12.44 -0.54
N TYR A 96 36.41 -11.74 0.61
CA TYR A 96 37.18 -10.49 0.78
C TYR A 96 38.06 -10.58 2.03
N PRO A 97 39.16 -11.36 2.04
CA PRO A 97 39.99 -11.61 3.24
C PRO A 97 40.55 -10.34 3.89
N GLU A 98 40.92 -9.35 3.07
CA GLU A 98 41.55 -8.10 3.51
C GLU A 98 40.55 -6.95 3.74
N ALA A 99 39.24 -7.21 3.61
CA ALA A 99 38.25 -6.15 3.79
C ALA A 99 38.00 -5.89 5.28
N GLU A 100 37.82 -4.62 5.64
CA GLU A 100 37.21 -4.23 6.91
C GLU A 100 35.70 -4.43 6.80
N ILE A 101 35.14 -5.34 7.61
CA ILE A 101 33.71 -5.59 7.67
C ILE A 101 33.12 -4.79 8.82
N CYS A 102 32.11 -3.95 8.53
CA CYS A 102 31.38 -3.18 9.51
C CYS A 102 29.94 -3.72 9.62
N ILE A 103 29.53 -4.18 10.81
CA ILE A 103 28.17 -4.64 11.09
C ILE A 103 27.38 -3.46 11.65
N VAL A 104 26.31 -3.07 10.98
CA VAL A 104 25.43 -1.97 11.41
C VAL A 104 24.33 -2.52 12.31
N VAL A 105 24.20 -1.96 13.51
CA VAL A 105 23.19 -2.36 14.51
C VAL A 105 22.57 -1.14 15.17
N GLY A 106 21.30 -1.23 15.57
CA GLY A 106 20.67 -0.25 16.46
C GLY A 106 21.09 -0.46 17.92
N THR A 107 20.84 0.51 18.78
CA THR A 107 21.19 0.49 20.21
C THR A 107 20.72 -0.78 20.92
N ASP A 108 19.45 -1.16 20.78
CA ASP A 108 18.87 -2.34 21.47
C ASP A 108 19.58 -3.64 21.06
N MET A 109 19.88 -3.76 19.77
CA MET A 109 20.60 -4.92 19.23
C MET A 109 22.06 -4.95 19.66
N PHE A 110 22.69 -3.78 19.82
CA PHE A 110 24.04 -3.67 20.34
C PHE A 110 24.12 -4.07 21.82
N LEU A 111 23.23 -3.54 22.66
CA LEU A 111 23.22 -3.89 24.08
C LEU A 111 22.92 -5.38 24.34
N SER A 112 22.19 -6.01 23.42
CA SER A 112 21.94 -7.47 23.46
C SER A 112 22.94 -8.30 22.66
N PHE A 113 24.03 -7.72 22.14
CA PHE A 113 24.96 -8.36 21.21
C PHE A 113 25.58 -9.67 21.72
N ARG A 114 25.79 -9.78 23.05
CA ARG A 114 26.32 -11.00 23.70
C ARG A 114 25.38 -12.21 23.56
N THR A 115 24.14 -12.02 23.20
CA THR A 115 23.18 -13.09 22.95
C THR A 115 23.23 -13.63 21.52
N TRP A 116 23.97 -12.95 20.64
CA TRP A 116 24.03 -13.33 19.24
C TRP A 116 24.87 -14.58 19.03
N TYR A 117 24.49 -15.40 18.06
CA TYR A 117 25.23 -16.59 17.71
C TYR A 117 26.65 -16.24 17.25
N ARG A 118 27.66 -16.81 17.90
CA ARG A 118 29.09 -16.54 17.65
C ARG A 118 29.50 -15.07 17.78
N TRP A 119 28.95 -14.36 18.76
CA TRP A 119 29.20 -12.93 18.97
C TRP A 119 30.70 -12.59 19.17
N GLN A 120 31.48 -13.44 19.89
CA GLN A 120 32.93 -13.25 20.06
C GLN A 120 33.64 -13.21 18.71
N TYR A 121 33.33 -14.16 17.81
CA TYR A 121 33.89 -14.19 16.47
C TYR A 121 33.64 -12.88 15.70
N MET A 122 32.47 -12.33 15.83
CA MET A 122 32.13 -11.05 15.17
C MET A 122 32.90 -9.86 15.77
N LEU A 123 33.10 -9.82 17.11
CA LEU A 123 33.91 -8.79 17.75
C LEU A 123 35.39 -8.88 17.35
N ASP A 124 35.92 -10.09 17.22
CA ASP A 124 37.32 -10.30 16.83
C ASP A 124 37.60 -9.97 15.38
N THR A 125 36.58 -10.03 14.52
CA THR A 125 36.74 -9.94 13.06
C THR A 125 36.10 -8.75 12.39
N CYS A 126 35.20 -8.03 13.08
CA CYS A 126 34.45 -6.92 12.51
C CYS A 126 34.55 -5.64 13.32
N THR A 127 34.21 -4.54 12.69
CA THR A 127 33.86 -3.28 13.37
C THR A 127 32.34 -3.26 13.59
N ILE A 128 31.89 -2.88 14.79
CA ILE A 128 30.47 -2.73 15.09
C ILE A 128 30.10 -1.25 14.94
N ALA A 129 29.21 -0.94 14.01
CA ALA A 129 28.69 0.41 13.79
C ALA A 129 27.32 0.54 14.45
N VAL A 130 27.25 1.32 15.53
CA VAL A 130 26.06 1.47 16.37
C VAL A 130 25.30 2.74 16.00
N LEU A 131 24.07 2.60 15.54
CA LEU A 131 23.15 3.72 15.35
C LEU A 131 22.58 4.14 16.69
N SER A 132 22.93 5.35 17.17
CA SER A 132 22.57 5.84 18.50
C SER A 132 21.90 7.19 18.46
N ARG A 133 20.97 7.44 19.38
CA ARG A 133 20.36 8.75 19.63
C ARG A 133 21.36 9.66 20.38
N GLU A 134 21.50 10.90 19.92
CA GLU A 134 22.54 11.80 20.41
C GLU A 134 22.48 12.21 21.92
N ALA A 135 21.37 12.00 22.63
CA ALA A 135 21.18 12.67 23.91
C ALA A 135 21.02 11.80 25.17
N TYR A 136 20.54 10.57 25.07
CA TYR A 136 20.17 9.77 26.26
C TYR A 136 20.76 8.35 26.33
N ASP A 137 21.16 7.77 25.20
CA ASP A 137 21.64 6.38 25.13
C ASP A 137 23.18 6.27 25.30
N ASN A 138 23.92 7.41 25.28
CA ASN A 138 25.37 7.39 25.20
C ASN A 138 26.03 6.70 26.41
N ARG A 139 25.49 6.88 27.62
CA ARG A 139 26.13 6.33 28.82
C ARG A 139 26.12 4.79 28.87
N GLU A 140 24.97 4.17 28.57
CA GLU A 140 24.87 2.70 28.53
C GLU A 140 25.70 2.13 27.39
N ILE A 141 25.69 2.78 26.22
CA ILE A 141 26.52 2.42 25.09
C ILE A 141 28.00 2.54 25.42
N GLU A 142 28.41 3.69 26.02
CA GLU A 142 29.80 3.92 26.42
C GLU A 142 30.29 2.91 27.47
N GLU A 143 29.47 2.61 28.49
CA GLU A 143 29.77 1.61 29.49
C GLU A 143 29.91 0.20 28.84
N PHE A 144 29.00 -0.18 27.95
CA PHE A 144 29.04 -1.45 27.24
C PHE A 144 30.22 -1.53 26.24
N CYS A 145 30.54 -0.43 25.52
CA CYS A 145 31.75 -0.35 24.69
C CYS A 145 33.00 -0.58 25.52
N ALA A 146 33.14 0.12 26.66
CA ALA A 146 34.30 -0.03 27.54
C ALA A 146 34.43 -1.44 28.14
N GLU A 147 33.34 -2.16 28.33
CA GLU A 147 33.35 -3.57 28.71
C GLU A 147 33.85 -4.47 27.57
N LEU A 148 33.31 -4.29 26.36
CA LEU A 148 33.68 -5.08 25.19
C LEU A 148 35.15 -4.84 24.79
N GLU A 149 35.64 -3.61 24.86
CA GLU A 149 37.04 -3.27 24.58
C GLU A 149 38.03 -3.95 25.57
N ARG A 150 37.66 -3.98 26.87
CA ARG A 150 38.47 -4.64 27.89
C ARG A 150 38.54 -6.15 27.70
N GLU A 151 37.44 -6.77 27.26
CA GLU A 151 37.33 -8.22 27.15
C GLU A 151 37.84 -8.74 25.80
N ASN A 152 37.57 -8.08 24.69
CA ASN A 152 37.66 -8.66 23.36
C ASN A 152 38.33 -7.75 22.29
N ARG A 153 38.95 -6.64 22.65
CA ARG A 153 39.54 -5.66 21.69
C ARG A 153 38.56 -5.23 20.60
N ALA A 154 37.26 -5.11 20.94
CA ALA A 154 36.20 -4.73 20.02
C ALA A 154 36.48 -3.38 19.39
N LYS A 155 36.18 -3.24 18.10
CA LYS A 155 36.15 -1.95 17.41
C LYS A 155 34.69 -1.51 17.28
N VAL A 156 34.35 -0.39 17.94
CA VAL A 156 33.00 0.16 17.90
C VAL A 156 33.06 1.57 17.33
N ILE A 157 32.14 1.88 16.42
CA ILE A 157 31.91 3.24 15.87
C ILE A 157 30.48 3.61 16.22
N ILE A 158 30.30 4.74 16.88
CA ILE A 158 28.96 5.28 17.19
C ILE A 158 28.58 6.22 16.06
N ILE A 159 27.44 5.96 15.41
CA ILE A 159 26.87 6.78 14.34
C ILE A 159 25.67 7.53 14.88
N PRO A 160 25.74 8.88 14.94
CA PRO A 160 24.59 9.68 15.34
C PRO A 160 23.41 9.46 14.40
N HIS A 161 22.26 9.12 14.96
CA HIS A 161 21.04 8.87 14.19
C HIS A 161 19.79 9.14 15.03
N GLN A 162 18.83 9.86 14.45
CA GLN A 162 17.51 10.04 15.06
C GLN A 162 16.56 8.98 14.51
N PRO A 163 16.25 7.92 15.28
CA PRO A 163 15.37 6.87 14.79
C PRO A 163 13.92 7.37 14.68
N LEU A 164 13.19 6.82 13.74
CA LEU A 164 11.75 6.97 13.71
C LEU A 164 11.16 6.41 15.02
N PRO A 165 10.32 7.17 15.76
CA PRO A 165 9.76 6.71 17.04
C PRO A 165 8.62 5.70 16.84
N MET A 166 8.81 4.74 15.94
CA MET A 166 7.80 3.75 15.58
C MET A 166 8.45 2.47 15.04
N SER A 167 7.93 1.34 15.47
CA SER A 167 8.38 0.01 15.03
C SER A 167 7.65 -0.46 13.77
N SER A 168 8.26 -1.39 13.02
CA SER A 168 7.57 -2.06 11.89
C SER A 168 6.26 -2.74 12.31
N THR A 169 6.11 -3.16 13.56
CA THR A 169 4.87 -3.76 14.09
C THR A 169 3.75 -2.70 14.16
N GLU A 170 4.02 -1.54 14.75
CA GLU A 170 3.07 -0.43 14.79
C GLU A 170 2.71 0.09 13.40
N ILE A 171 3.67 0.09 12.47
CA ILE A 171 3.42 0.44 11.07
C ILE A 171 2.42 -0.54 10.44
N ARG A 172 2.59 -1.87 10.63
CA ARG A 172 1.64 -2.85 10.10
C ARG A 172 0.23 -2.69 10.68
N GLU A 173 0.12 -2.37 11.98
CA GLU A 173 -1.18 -2.08 12.61
C GLU A 173 -1.85 -0.86 11.96
N ARG A 174 -1.09 0.22 11.71
CA ARG A 174 -1.60 1.39 11.01
C ARG A 174 -2.03 1.08 9.57
N LEU A 175 -1.26 0.29 8.83
CA LEU A 175 -1.61 -0.12 7.47
C LEU A 175 -2.97 -0.85 7.41
N ARG A 176 -3.27 -1.70 8.39
CA ARG A 176 -4.59 -2.37 8.52
C ARG A 176 -5.73 -1.38 8.75
N MET A 177 -5.44 -0.23 9.34
CA MET A 177 -6.40 0.85 9.57
C MET A 177 -6.46 1.88 8.43
N GLY A 178 -5.77 1.66 7.31
CA GLY A 178 -5.71 2.62 6.22
C GLY A 178 -4.92 3.89 6.57
N LEU A 179 -3.85 3.75 7.35
CA LEU A 179 -3.01 4.85 7.83
C LEU A 179 -1.53 4.52 7.63
N GLY A 180 -0.65 5.53 7.69
CA GLY A 180 0.80 5.34 7.76
C GLY A 180 1.51 5.33 6.43
N SER A 181 0.90 5.85 5.37
CA SER A 181 1.54 6.02 4.07
C SER A 181 2.81 6.87 4.17
N GLU A 182 2.82 7.89 5.05
CA GLU A 182 3.94 8.79 5.30
C GLU A 182 5.15 8.13 5.98
N LEU A 183 4.95 6.97 6.58
CA LEU A 183 5.99 6.22 7.31
C LEU A 183 6.83 5.33 6.40
N LEU A 184 6.39 5.15 5.17
CA LEU A 184 7.01 4.28 4.17
C LEU A 184 7.51 5.09 2.97
N PRO A 185 8.60 4.67 2.32
CA PRO A 185 8.89 5.15 0.97
C PRO A 185 7.70 4.88 0.05
N ASP A 186 7.31 5.86 -0.76
CA ASP A 186 6.10 5.81 -1.59
C ASP A 186 6.01 4.53 -2.44
N ALA A 187 7.12 4.14 -3.08
CA ALA A 187 7.17 2.91 -3.88
C ALA A 187 6.96 1.62 -3.06
N VAL A 188 7.36 1.61 -1.78
CA VAL A 188 7.10 0.48 -0.87
C VAL A 188 5.64 0.45 -0.50
N TYR A 189 5.06 1.60 -0.14
CA TYR A 189 3.64 1.71 0.18
C TYR A 189 2.77 1.28 -1.01
N GLU A 190 3.03 1.81 -2.22
CA GLU A 190 2.33 1.38 -3.44
C GLU A 190 2.38 -0.15 -3.63
N ARG A 191 3.55 -0.74 -3.44
CA ARG A 191 3.73 -2.19 -3.60
C ARG A 191 2.92 -2.96 -2.55
N ILE A 192 2.94 -2.53 -1.29
CA ILE A 192 2.17 -3.14 -0.19
C ILE A 192 0.67 -3.12 -0.52
N ILE A 193 0.15 -1.97 -0.93
CA ILE A 193 -1.28 -1.83 -1.29
C ILE A 193 -1.64 -2.71 -2.48
N ARG A 194 -0.85 -2.69 -3.55
CA ARG A 194 -1.08 -3.52 -4.76
C ARG A 194 -1.07 -5.02 -4.51
N THR A 195 -0.27 -5.48 -3.56
CA THR A 195 -0.14 -6.91 -3.23
C THR A 195 -1.02 -7.32 -2.06
N ASN A 196 -1.80 -6.39 -1.50
CA ASN A 196 -2.60 -6.58 -0.27
C ASN A 196 -1.79 -7.20 0.88
N ALA A 197 -0.50 -6.82 0.97
CA ALA A 197 0.38 -7.31 2.01
C ALA A 197 -0.01 -6.71 3.36
N TYR A 198 0.15 -7.48 4.44
CA TYR A 198 -0.18 -7.10 5.82
C TYR A 198 -1.66 -6.81 6.07
N ASP A 199 -2.58 -7.20 5.18
CA ASP A 199 -3.99 -6.79 5.18
C ASP A 199 -4.16 -5.26 5.16
N ALA A 200 -3.25 -4.59 4.45
CA ALA A 200 -3.19 -3.14 4.37
C ALA A 200 -4.38 -2.60 3.58
N LYS A 201 -5.03 -1.58 4.18
CA LYS A 201 -6.05 -0.79 3.49
C LYS A 201 -5.40 0.47 2.89
N PRO A 202 -5.80 0.91 1.69
CA PRO A 202 -5.27 2.15 1.14
C PRO A 202 -5.73 3.36 1.97
N GLU A 203 -4.80 4.26 2.27
CA GLU A 203 -5.11 5.50 2.95
C GLU A 203 -5.86 6.45 2.00
N LEU A 204 -6.99 7.01 2.45
CA LEU A 204 -7.84 7.87 1.61
C LEU A 204 -7.13 9.13 1.11
N SER A 205 -6.27 9.74 1.93
CA SER A 205 -5.46 10.90 1.54
C SER A 205 -4.49 10.56 0.39
N TRP A 206 -3.89 9.38 0.46
CA TRP A 206 -3.03 8.85 -0.58
C TRP A 206 -3.83 8.53 -1.86
N LEU A 207 -5.00 7.87 -1.75
CA LEU A 207 -5.88 7.60 -2.90
C LEU A 207 -6.28 8.90 -3.62
N ARG A 208 -6.71 9.94 -2.89
CA ARG A 208 -7.06 11.25 -3.47
C ARG A 208 -5.90 11.85 -4.26
N THR A 209 -4.66 11.68 -3.78
CA THR A 209 -3.47 12.16 -4.49
C THR A 209 -3.19 11.32 -5.74
N LYS A 210 -3.27 10.00 -5.62
CA LYS A 210 -2.91 9.06 -6.71
C LYS A 210 -3.96 8.98 -7.82
N VAL A 211 -5.21 9.33 -7.56
CA VAL A 211 -6.26 9.36 -8.57
C VAL A 211 -6.16 10.59 -9.50
N MET A 212 -5.57 11.70 -9.04
CA MET A 212 -5.51 12.96 -9.78
C MET A 212 -5.04 12.86 -11.24
N PRO A 213 -3.98 12.08 -11.59
CA PRO A 213 -3.55 11.93 -12.98
C PRO A 213 -4.60 11.28 -13.89
N TYR A 214 -5.57 10.59 -13.32
CA TYR A 214 -6.66 9.90 -14.05
C TYR A 214 -7.88 10.77 -14.27
N LEU A 215 -7.98 11.94 -13.63
CA LEU A 215 -9.11 12.84 -13.69
C LEU A 215 -8.81 14.07 -14.57
N ASP A 216 -9.83 14.68 -15.14
CA ASP A 216 -9.78 16.04 -15.65
C ASP A 216 -10.37 17.02 -14.63
N ALA A 217 -10.20 18.32 -14.84
CA ALA A 217 -10.58 19.36 -13.87
C ALA A 217 -12.08 19.32 -13.49
N ARG A 218 -12.97 18.97 -14.42
CA ARG A 218 -14.41 18.85 -14.13
C ARG A 218 -14.71 17.60 -13.29
N ARG A 219 -13.94 16.56 -13.55
CA ARG A 219 -14.11 15.28 -12.88
C ARG A 219 -13.61 15.31 -11.42
N VAL A 220 -12.64 16.16 -11.11
CA VAL A 220 -12.14 16.33 -9.72
C VAL A 220 -13.26 16.76 -8.76
N GLU A 221 -14.04 17.77 -9.14
CA GLU A 221 -15.17 18.26 -8.33
C GLU A 221 -16.26 17.21 -8.18
N HIS A 222 -16.62 16.54 -9.27
CA HIS A 222 -17.59 15.46 -9.28
C HIS A 222 -17.15 14.29 -8.38
N VAL A 223 -15.91 13.80 -8.51
CA VAL A 223 -15.39 12.69 -7.69
C VAL A 223 -15.38 13.06 -6.20
N ALA A 224 -15.02 14.30 -5.85
CA ALA A 224 -15.11 14.77 -4.47
C ALA A 224 -16.57 14.82 -3.97
N GLY A 225 -17.51 15.20 -4.83
CA GLY A 225 -18.95 15.17 -4.55
C GLY A 225 -19.46 13.75 -4.31
N VAL A 226 -19.08 12.80 -5.18
CA VAL A 226 -19.45 11.38 -5.05
C VAL A 226 -18.86 10.77 -3.79
N GLU A 227 -17.59 11.03 -3.50
CA GLU A 227 -16.95 10.59 -2.24
C GLU A 227 -17.75 11.09 -1.03
N SER A 228 -18.04 12.38 -0.96
CA SER A 228 -18.75 12.98 0.16
C SER A 228 -20.16 12.41 0.31
N GLN A 229 -20.89 12.26 -0.78
CA GLN A 229 -22.25 11.71 -0.77
C GLN A 229 -22.25 10.22 -0.38
N ALA A 230 -21.28 9.45 -0.88
CA ALA A 230 -21.14 8.03 -0.53
C ALA A 230 -20.85 7.84 0.97
N VAL A 231 -19.97 8.66 1.54
CA VAL A 231 -19.68 8.64 2.99
C VAL A 231 -20.93 8.97 3.81
N LEU A 232 -21.69 10.00 3.42
CA LEU A 232 -22.92 10.36 4.13
C LEU A 232 -23.95 9.22 4.10
N LEU A 233 -24.15 8.60 2.96
CA LEU A 233 -25.06 7.46 2.83
C LEU A 233 -24.56 6.23 3.59
N ALA A 234 -23.26 5.94 3.55
CA ALA A 234 -22.66 4.85 4.29
C ALA A 234 -22.85 5.02 5.81
N MET A 235 -22.58 6.22 6.34
CA MET A 235 -22.80 6.53 7.75
C MET A 235 -24.27 6.41 8.15
N HIS A 236 -25.19 6.81 7.27
CA HIS A 236 -26.63 6.74 7.55
C HIS A 236 -27.15 5.29 7.59
N TRP A 237 -26.70 4.47 6.66
CA TRP A 237 -27.18 3.09 6.51
C TRP A 237 -26.35 2.03 7.23
N GLY A 238 -25.25 2.44 7.90
CA GLY A 238 -24.37 1.55 8.68
C GLY A 238 -23.42 0.72 7.82
N GLU A 239 -23.01 1.25 6.68
CA GLU A 239 -21.95 0.70 5.82
C GLU A 239 -20.57 1.25 6.22
N ASP A 240 -19.48 0.57 5.81
CA ASP A 240 -18.13 1.08 6.03
C ASP A 240 -17.85 2.35 5.23
N ALA A 241 -17.72 3.47 5.95
CA ALA A 241 -17.51 4.79 5.36
C ALA A 241 -16.19 4.90 4.58
N ASP A 242 -15.13 4.19 4.99
CA ASP A 242 -13.85 4.19 4.30
C ASP A 242 -13.95 3.42 2.97
N SER A 243 -14.65 2.31 2.93
CA SER A 243 -14.94 1.57 1.70
C SER A 243 -15.79 2.38 0.73
N ALA A 244 -16.80 3.11 1.23
CA ALA A 244 -17.63 3.99 0.43
C ALA A 244 -16.80 5.17 -0.13
N ALA A 245 -15.95 5.79 0.68
CA ALA A 245 -15.03 6.84 0.24
C ALA A 245 -14.07 6.33 -0.85
N ALA A 246 -13.43 5.19 -0.64
CA ALA A 246 -12.50 4.60 -1.60
C ALA A 246 -13.19 4.27 -2.93
N ALA A 247 -14.38 3.68 -2.89
CA ALA A 247 -15.17 3.42 -4.09
C ALA A 247 -15.57 4.71 -4.82
N GLY A 248 -16.02 5.74 -4.07
CA GLY A 248 -16.36 7.06 -4.61
C GLY A 248 -15.17 7.76 -5.27
N ILE A 249 -13.96 7.73 -4.66
CA ILE A 249 -12.73 8.28 -5.23
C ILE A 249 -12.36 7.59 -6.55
N LEU A 250 -12.57 6.27 -6.66
CA LEU A 250 -12.03 5.45 -7.74
C LEU A 250 -13.05 5.12 -8.85
N HIS A 251 -14.37 5.38 -8.67
CA HIS A 251 -15.41 4.90 -9.58
C HIS A 251 -15.18 5.31 -11.05
N ASP A 252 -14.67 6.50 -11.29
CA ASP A 252 -14.49 7.10 -12.62
C ASP A 252 -13.04 7.14 -13.13
N ILE A 253 -12.13 6.37 -12.51
CA ILE A 253 -10.68 6.37 -12.79
C ILE A 253 -10.31 6.15 -14.26
N THR A 254 -11.16 5.48 -15.06
CA THR A 254 -10.93 5.24 -16.48
C THR A 254 -11.83 6.05 -17.41
N LYS A 255 -12.72 6.91 -16.87
CA LYS A 255 -13.75 7.66 -17.62
C LYS A 255 -13.19 8.51 -18.75
N LYS A 256 -12.02 9.14 -18.56
CA LYS A 256 -11.40 9.99 -19.58
C LYS A 256 -10.65 9.21 -20.68
N LEU A 257 -10.54 7.88 -20.54
CA LEU A 257 -9.83 7.10 -21.53
C LEU A 257 -10.61 6.99 -22.84
N SER A 258 -9.90 7.03 -23.96
CA SER A 258 -10.50 6.78 -25.28
C SER A 258 -11.03 5.34 -25.37
N LYS A 259 -11.99 5.11 -26.27
CA LYS A 259 -12.52 3.76 -26.57
C LYS A 259 -11.41 2.74 -26.81
N GLU A 260 -10.39 3.10 -27.57
CA GLU A 260 -9.26 2.21 -27.86
C GLU A 260 -8.50 1.79 -26.59
N LYS A 261 -8.24 2.75 -25.69
CA LYS A 261 -7.59 2.47 -24.40
C LYS A 261 -8.46 1.62 -23.48
N GLN A 262 -9.77 1.88 -23.45
CA GLN A 262 -10.73 1.07 -22.69
C GLN A 262 -10.74 -0.40 -23.19
N LEU A 263 -10.77 -0.61 -24.53
CA LEU A 263 -10.75 -1.95 -25.12
C LEU A 263 -9.44 -2.68 -24.80
N LYS A 264 -8.29 -2.00 -24.82
CA LYS A 264 -7.01 -2.59 -24.40
C LYS A 264 -7.01 -3.02 -22.93
N LEU A 265 -7.66 -2.25 -22.07
CA LEU A 265 -7.84 -2.66 -20.65
C LEU A 265 -8.77 -3.87 -20.54
N CYS A 266 -9.85 -3.92 -21.32
CA CYS A 266 -10.73 -5.10 -21.35
C CYS A 266 -9.96 -6.37 -21.76
N GLU A 267 -9.13 -6.28 -22.80
CA GLU A 267 -8.25 -7.37 -23.23
C GLU A 267 -7.27 -7.77 -22.12
N LYS A 268 -6.58 -6.79 -21.54
CA LYS A 268 -5.62 -7.00 -20.44
C LYS A 268 -6.23 -7.75 -19.26
N TYR A 269 -7.46 -7.38 -18.87
CA TYR A 269 -8.13 -7.94 -17.68
C TYR A 269 -9.07 -9.12 -18.01
N GLY A 270 -9.11 -9.57 -19.25
CA GLY A 270 -9.99 -10.68 -19.67
C GLY A 270 -11.48 -10.35 -19.54
N ILE A 271 -11.85 -9.07 -19.67
CA ILE A 271 -13.24 -8.61 -19.60
C ILE A 271 -13.93 -8.97 -20.91
N MET A 272 -14.84 -9.95 -20.86
CA MET A 272 -15.65 -10.30 -22.01
C MET A 272 -16.70 -9.22 -22.28
N LEU A 273 -16.80 -8.78 -23.54
CA LEU A 273 -17.71 -7.75 -23.98
C LEU A 273 -18.76 -8.35 -24.94
N ASP A 274 -19.96 -7.83 -24.87
CA ASP A 274 -20.94 -8.02 -25.95
C ASP A 274 -20.84 -6.91 -27.01
N ILE A 275 -21.59 -7.07 -28.10
CA ILE A 275 -21.53 -6.11 -29.23
C ILE A 275 -21.97 -4.71 -28.79
N ALA A 276 -23.03 -4.62 -27.95
CA ALA A 276 -23.56 -3.34 -27.48
C ALA A 276 -22.56 -2.61 -26.58
N GLU A 277 -21.80 -3.32 -25.74
CA GLU A 277 -20.74 -2.73 -24.93
C GLU A 277 -19.57 -2.23 -25.77
N VAL A 278 -19.20 -2.95 -26.83
CA VAL A 278 -18.17 -2.51 -27.77
C VAL A 278 -18.58 -1.23 -28.50
N GLU A 279 -19.86 -1.08 -28.82
CA GLU A 279 -20.39 0.11 -29.50
C GLU A 279 -20.54 1.30 -28.56
N ASN A 280 -20.76 1.08 -27.27
CA ASN A 280 -20.95 2.12 -26.25
C ASN A 280 -19.84 2.18 -25.19
N PRO A 281 -18.73 2.86 -25.48
CA PRO A 281 -17.58 2.94 -24.56
C PRO A 281 -17.92 3.60 -23.22
N ALA A 282 -19.03 4.35 -23.14
CA ALA A 282 -19.44 4.97 -21.87
C ALA A 282 -19.72 3.97 -20.76
N LEU A 283 -19.96 2.71 -21.11
CA LEU A 283 -20.21 1.63 -20.15
C LEU A 283 -18.95 0.88 -19.71
N LEU A 284 -17.92 0.92 -20.56
CA LEU A 284 -16.68 0.20 -20.30
C LEU A 284 -15.92 0.78 -19.10
N HIS A 285 -16.08 2.08 -18.79
CA HIS A 285 -15.31 2.72 -17.74
C HIS A 285 -15.59 2.12 -16.36
N ALA A 286 -16.79 1.71 -16.05
CA ALA A 286 -17.10 1.07 -14.77
C ALA A 286 -16.37 -0.26 -14.61
N ARG A 287 -16.38 -1.11 -15.64
CA ARG A 287 -15.71 -2.42 -15.64
C ARG A 287 -14.19 -2.30 -15.66
N THR A 288 -13.65 -1.46 -16.53
CA THR A 288 -12.21 -1.21 -16.62
C THR A 288 -11.69 -0.42 -15.43
N GLY A 289 -12.52 0.47 -14.87
CA GLY A 289 -12.23 1.22 -13.64
C GLY A 289 -12.11 0.30 -12.44
N ALA A 290 -13.04 -0.61 -12.24
CA ALA A 290 -12.99 -1.61 -11.18
C ALA A 290 -11.73 -2.49 -11.29
N ALA A 291 -11.41 -2.98 -12.49
CA ALA A 291 -10.22 -3.82 -12.70
C ALA A 291 -8.91 -3.04 -12.49
N LEU A 292 -8.84 -1.79 -12.94
CA LEU A 292 -7.68 -0.92 -12.73
C LEU A 292 -7.53 -0.55 -11.26
N ALA A 293 -8.64 -0.26 -10.56
CA ALA A 293 -8.63 0.02 -9.13
C ALA A 293 -8.08 -1.18 -8.31
N ARG A 294 -8.49 -2.39 -8.66
CA ARG A 294 -7.96 -3.62 -8.03
C ARG A 294 -6.46 -3.77 -8.29
N GLU A 295 -5.99 -3.58 -9.52
CA GLU A 295 -4.58 -3.74 -9.87
C GLU A 295 -3.69 -2.68 -9.18
N LEU A 296 -4.10 -1.41 -9.19
CA LEU A 296 -3.24 -0.32 -8.72
C LEU A 296 -3.39 -0.02 -7.24
N PHE A 297 -4.61 -0.18 -6.70
CA PHE A 297 -4.96 0.27 -5.35
C PHE A 297 -5.42 -0.87 -4.43
N GLY A 298 -5.30 -2.13 -4.86
CA GLY A 298 -5.55 -3.31 -4.03
C GLY A 298 -6.94 -3.32 -3.37
N VAL A 299 -7.94 -2.74 -4.03
CA VAL A 299 -9.30 -2.64 -3.46
C VAL A 299 -9.94 -4.01 -3.23
N SER A 300 -10.76 -4.12 -2.19
CA SER A 300 -11.51 -5.34 -1.87
C SER A 300 -12.51 -5.71 -2.97
N ASP A 301 -13.03 -6.94 -2.91
CA ASP A 301 -14.06 -7.39 -3.84
C ASP A 301 -15.34 -6.55 -3.75
N GLU A 302 -15.70 -6.09 -2.56
CA GLU A 302 -16.87 -5.23 -2.33
C GLU A 302 -16.72 -3.88 -3.02
N ILE A 303 -15.56 -3.22 -2.86
CA ILE A 303 -15.26 -1.95 -3.55
C ILE A 303 -15.19 -2.17 -5.06
N TYR A 304 -14.58 -3.26 -5.51
CA TYR A 304 -14.52 -3.62 -6.93
C TYR A 304 -15.92 -3.76 -7.53
N GLU A 305 -16.82 -4.51 -6.89
CA GLU A 305 -18.19 -4.69 -7.40
C GLU A 305 -18.98 -3.37 -7.35
N ALA A 306 -18.82 -2.55 -6.31
CA ALA A 306 -19.46 -1.24 -6.25
C ALA A 306 -19.02 -0.33 -7.42
N ILE A 307 -17.73 -0.27 -7.73
CA ILE A 307 -17.20 0.46 -8.89
C ILE A 307 -17.74 -0.16 -10.20
N ARG A 308 -17.76 -1.48 -10.31
CA ARG A 308 -18.20 -2.18 -11.52
C ARG A 308 -19.65 -1.89 -11.90
N TRP A 309 -20.52 -1.74 -10.90
CA TRP A 309 -21.97 -1.61 -11.13
C TRP A 309 -22.50 -0.19 -11.00
N HIS A 310 -21.65 0.80 -10.73
CA HIS A 310 -22.12 2.17 -10.48
C HIS A 310 -22.84 2.83 -11.68
N THR A 311 -22.61 2.35 -12.91
CA THR A 311 -23.22 2.93 -14.12
C THR A 311 -24.53 2.26 -14.52
N THR A 312 -24.56 0.92 -14.48
CA THR A 312 -25.72 0.15 -14.98
C THR A 312 -26.64 -0.34 -13.89
N GLY A 313 -26.11 -0.52 -12.69
CA GLY A 313 -26.76 -1.33 -11.67
C GLY A 313 -26.80 -2.82 -12.06
N LYS A 314 -27.37 -3.62 -11.19
CA LYS A 314 -27.73 -5.04 -11.38
C LYS A 314 -28.91 -5.41 -10.46
N PRO A 315 -29.61 -6.53 -10.69
CA PRO A 315 -30.50 -7.10 -9.68
C PRO A 315 -29.77 -7.38 -8.36
N ASP A 316 -30.45 -7.21 -7.23
CA ASP A 316 -29.96 -7.57 -5.88
C ASP A 316 -28.58 -6.98 -5.54
N MET A 317 -28.45 -5.66 -5.63
CA MET A 317 -27.23 -4.93 -5.29
C MET A 317 -26.98 -4.98 -3.78
N SER A 318 -25.70 -5.13 -3.38
CA SER A 318 -25.26 -4.96 -2.00
C SER A 318 -25.48 -3.53 -1.51
N LEU A 319 -25.36 -3.30 -0.20
CA LEU A 319 -25.53 -1.97 0.37
C LEU A 319 -24.52 -0.97 -0.22
N LEU A 320 -23.25 -1.34 -0.31
CA LEU A 320 -22.20 -0.50 -0.89
C LEU A 320 -22.45 -0.22 -2.38
N GLU A 321 -22.87 -1.21 -3.15
CA GLU A 321 -23.21 -1.04 -4.57
C GLU A 321 -24.34 -0.01 -4.77
N LYS A 322 -25.43 -0.10 -3.97
CA LYS A 322 -26.52 0.88 -3.98
C LYS A 322 -26.02 2.29 -3.63
N ILE A 323 -25.21 2.39 -2.58
CA ILE A 323 -24.65 3.65 -2.12
C ILE A 323 -23.85 4.33 -3.23
N ILE A 324 -22.94 3.60 -3.90
CA ILE A 324 -22.09 4.20 -4.95
C ILE A 324 -22.89 4.57 -6.19
N TYR A 325 -23.85 3.72 -6.61
CA TYR A 325 -24.75 4.03 -7.72
C TYR A 325 -25.55 5.32 -7.45
N LEU A 326 -26.14 5.43 -6.27
CA LEU A 326 -26.95 6.59 -5.88
C LEU A 326 -26.08 7.82 -5.60
N ALA A 327 -24.89 7.66 -5.03
CA ALA A 327 -23.97 8.78 -4.78
C ALA A 327 -23.52 9.45 -6.09
N ASP A 328 -23.15 8.67 -7.13
CA ASP A 328 -22.82 9.23 -8.45
C ASP A 328 -24.01 10.00 -9.05
N TYR A 329 -25.22 9.52 -8.80
CA TYR A 329 -26.44 10.12 -9.36
C TYR A 329 -26.95 11.34 -8.58
N THR A 330 -26.61 11.47 -7.29
CA THR A 330 -27.16 12.48 -6.35
C THR A 330 -26.14 13.43 -5.75
N GLU A 331 -24.85 13.32 -6.13
CA GLU A 331 -23.79 14.18 -5.58
C GLU A 331 -24.13 15.68 -5.78
N PRO A 332 -23.55 16.59 -4.95
CA PRO A 332 -24.01 17.98 -4.87
C PRO A 332 -23.98 18.78 -6.17
N THR A 333 -23.11 18.42 -7.14
CA THR A 333 -23.04 19.17 -8.43
C THR A 333 -24.07 18.70 -9.45
N ARG A 334 -24.82 17.63 -9.17
CA ARG A 334 -25.88 17.14 -10.03
C ARG A 334 -27.11 18.10 -9.97
N ASP A 335 -27.54 18.51 -11.14
CA ASP A 335 -28.72 19.40 -11.32
C ASP A 335 -29.56 18.90 -12.49
N PHE A 336 -30.64 18.21 -12.18
CA PHE A 336 -31.64 17.73 -13.14
C PHE A 336 -33.00 17.59 -12.47
N ASP A 337 -34.07 17.54 -13.26
CA ASP A 337 -35.44 17.46 -12.76
C ASP A 337 -35.63 16.19 -11.88
N GLY A 338 -36.01 16.40 -10.62
CA GLY A 338 -36.28 15.33 -9.66
C GLY A 338 -35.09 14.89 -8.81
N VAL A 339 -33.91 15.48 -8.98
CA VAL A 339 -32.71 15.11 -8.19
C VAL A 339 -32.92 15.36 -6.71
N GLU A 340 -33.61 16.43 -6.28
CA GLU A 340 -33.86 16.69 -4.86
C GLU A 340 -34.72 15.57 -4.20
N LYS A 341 -35.78 15.16 -4.94
CA LYS A 341 -36.60 14.03 -4.47
C LYS A 341 -35.80 12.74 -4.33
N LEU A 342 -34.89 12.50 -5.27
CA LEU A 342 -34.02 11.31 -5.20
C LEU A 342 -33.05 11.43 -4.03
N ARG A 343 -32.47 12.62 -3.75
CA ARG A 343 -31.62 12.87 -2.58
C ARG A 343 -32.35 12.59 -1.28
N GLU A 344 -33.57 13.08 -1.10
CA GLU A 344 -34.38 12.81 0.07
C GLU A 344 -34.63 11.30 0.25
N LEU A 345 -35.03 10.63 -0.84
CA LEU A 345 -35.35 9.20 -0.82
C LEU A 345 -34.12 8.33 -0.50
N CYS A 346 -32.90 8.74 -0.87
CA CYS A 346 -31.66 8.04 -0.52
C CYS A 346 -31.46 7.91 1.01
N PHE A 347 -32.06 8.76 1.82
CA PHE A 347 -31.99 8.70 3.29
C PHE A 347 -33.25 8.11 3.92
N GLU A 348 -34.31 7.88 3.15
CA GLU A 348 -35.56 7.27 3.64
C GLU A 348 -35.62 5.77 3.36
N ASP A 349 -35.33 5.39 2.09
CA ASP A 349 -35.44 4.01 1.61
C ASP A 349 -34.58 3.80 0.36
N LEU A 350 -33.47 3.07 0.49
CA LEU A 350 -32.52 2.84 -0.60
C LEU A 350 -33.12 2.03 -1.76
N ASP A 351 -34.00 1.08 -1.50
CA ASP A 351 -34.59 0.28 -2.58
C ASP A 351 -35.57 1.10 -3.41
N ARG A 352 -36.32 1.99 -2.76
CA ARG A 352 -37.15 2.99 -3.46
C ARG A 352 -36.30 4.01 -4.21
N ALA A 353 -35.17 4.45 -3.62
CA ALA A 353 -34.26 5.34 -4.31
C ALA A 353 -33.63 4.66 -5.55
N MET A 354 -33.27 3.38 -5.46
CA MET A 354 -32.81 2.58 -6.59
C MET A 354 -33.87 2.48 -7.69
N ALA A 355 -35.11 2.17 -7.34
CA ALA A 355 -36.22 2.10 -8.30
C ALA A 355 -36.39 3.43 -9.05
N LEU A 356 -36.47 4.55 -8.31
CA LEU A 356 -36.61 5.89 -8.88
C LEU A 356 -35.39 6.24 -9.75
N GLY A 357 -34.16 6.07 -9.27
CA GLY A 357 -32.93 6.40 -10.00
C GLY A 357 -32.76 5.58 -11.29
N LEU A 358 -33.03 4.28 -11.24
CA LEU A 358 -33.00 3.40 -12.43
C LEU A 358 -34.07 3.80 -13.45
N ARG A 359 -35.28 4.13 -13.01
CA ARG A 359 -36.35 4.63 -13.91
C ARG A 359 -35.92 5.91 -14.59
N MET A 360 -35.40 6.90 -13.84
CA MET A 360 -34.93 8.17 -14.41
C MET A 360 -33.78 7.92 -15.41
N SER A 361 -32.86 7.03 -15.14
CA SER A 361 -31.80 6.62 -16.06
C SER A 361 -32.35 6.02 -17.36
N LEU A 362 -33.33 5.12 -17.27
CA LEU A 362 -33.98 4.52 -18.45
C LEU A 362 -34.73 5.56 -19.29
N GLU A 363 -35.45 6.50 -18.65
CA GLU A 363 -36.17 7.57 -19.31
C GLU A 363 -35.18 8.51 -20.05
N GLU A 364 -34.07 8.87 -19.42
CA GLU A 364 -33.02 9.67 -20.02
C GLU A 364 -32.41 9.02 -21.26
N ILE A 365 -32.04 7.73 -21.16
CA ILE A 365 -31.45 6.96 -22.27
C ILE A 365 -32.44 6.90 -23.45
N ARG A 366 -33.69 6.57 -23.18
CA ARG A 366 -34.75 6.53 -24.21
C ARG A 366 -35.04 7.90 -24.83
N GLY A 367 -35.02 8.95 -23.99
CA GLY A 367 -35.21 10.34 -24.45
C GLY A 367 -34.12 10.82 -25.42
N ARG A 368 -32.90 10.25 -25.33
CA ARG A 368 -31.79 10.46 -26.26
C ARG A 368 -31.86 9.56 -27.52
N GLY A 369 -32.89 8.71 -27.64
CA GLY A 369 -33.07 7.78 -28.76
C GLY A 369 -32.12 6.59 -28.73
N ALA A 370 -31.53 6.27 -27.57
CA ALA A 370 -30.66 5.12 -27.37
C ALA A 370 -31.42 3.95 -26.73
N GLU A 371 -30.95 2.72 -27.03
CA GLU A 371 -31.46 1.53 -26.35
C GLU A 371 -30.84 1.38 -24.98
N PRO A 372 -31.65 1.19 -23.91
CA PRO A 372 -31.14 0.94 -22.58
C PRO A 372 -30.35 -0.37 -22.50
N PHE A 373 -29.35 -0.38 -21.63
CA PHE A 373 -28.56 -1.57 -21.37
C PHE A 373 -29.38 -2.66 -20.70
N ARG A 374 -29.14 -3.90 -21.09
CA ARG A 374 -29.85 -5.07 -20.52
C ARG A 374 -29.70 -5.14 -18.99
N ASP A 375 -28.49 -4.79 -18.45
CA ASP A 375 -28.24 -4.86 -17.01
C ASP A 375 -29.01 -3.76 -16.28
N THR A 376 -29.12 -2.54 -16.84
CA THR A 376 -29.95 -1.45 -16.29
C THR A 376 -31.45 -1.81 -16.32
N VAL A 377 -31.90 -2.45 -17.41
CA VAL A 377 -33.28 -2.94 -17.51
C VAL A 377 -33.55 -4.02 -16.48
N ALA A 378 -32.63 -5.01 -16.34
CA ALA A 378 -32.75 -6.07 -15.36
C ALA A 378 -32.73 -5.56 -13.91
N ALA A 379 -31.87 -4.54 -13.63
CA ALA A 379 -31.86 -3.87 -12.35
C ALA A 379 -33.19 -3.19 -12.06
N TYR A 380 -33.73 -2.42 -13.02
CA TYR A 380 -35.03 -1.75 -12.85
C TYR A 380 -36.15 -2.77 -12.63
N GLU A 381 -36.23 -3.85 -13.41
CA GLU A 381 -37.25 -4.88 -13.24
C GLU A 381 -37.21 -5.53 -11.85
N TYR A 382 -36.02 -5.60 -11.22
CA TYR A 382 -35.86 -6.06 -9.86
C TYR A 382 -36.39 -5.07 -8.82
N TYR A 383 -36.09 -3.77 -9.00
CA TYR A 383 -36.41 -2.75 -7.99
C TYR A 383 -37.78 -2.06 -8.20
N LYS A 384 -38.44 -2.17 -9.37
CA LYS A 384 -39.66 -1.40 -9.70
C LYS A 384 -40.82 -1.60 -8.72
N ASP A 385 -40.92 -2.75 -8.06
CA ASP A 385 -41.99 -3.06 -7.11
C ASP A 385 -41.82 -2.33 -5.76
N TYR A 386 -40.70 -1.62 -5.55
CA TYR A 386 -40.46 -0.76 -4.39
C TYR A 386 -40.90 0.71 -4.62
N GLU A 387 -41.33 1.11 -5.82
CA GLU A 387 -41.82 2.47 -6.12
C GLU A 387 -43.04 2.92 -5.29
#